data_0f08b94c3fe634e32da3e2892174875a
#
_entry.id   0f08b94c3fe634e32da3e2892174875a
#
_cell.length_a   1.000
_cell.length_b   1.000
_cell.length_c   1.000
_cell.angle_alpha   90.00
_cell.angle_beta   90.00
_cell.angle_gamma   90.00
#
_symmetry.space_group_name_H-M   'P 1'
#
loop_
_entity.id
_entity.type
_entity.pdbx_description
1 polymer ?
#
loop_
_entity_poly.entity_id
_entity_poly.type
_entity_poly.pdbx_seq_one_letter_code
_entity_poly.pdbx_strand_id
1 'polypeptide(L)' 'MKLCVRITQSDRGDFVATCPSLPGCVTRGESREEAISQLGEAIRGYIAAIGDFVPERVEQYCVEA' A
#
# COMPACT_ATOMS: atom_id res chain seq x y z
N MET A 1 -13.18 -3.05 -4.14
CA MET A 1 -12.51 -1.74 -4.03
C MET A 1 -11.17 -1.81 -4.76
N LYS A 2 -10.92 -0.84 -5.60
CA LYS A 2 -9.66 -0.75 -6.35
C LYS A 2 -8.82 0.40 -5.82
N LEU A 3 -7.59 0.12 -5.50
CA LEU A 3 -6.67 1.11 -4.94
C LEU A 3 -5.41 1.18 -5.79
N CYS A 4 -4.98 2.40 -6.07
CA CYS A 4 -3.74 2.63 -6.80
C CYS A 4 -2.57 2.61 -5.81
N VAL A 5 -1.59 1.79 -6.09
CA VAL A 5 -0.38 1.68 -5.27
C VAL A 5 0.79 2.19 -6.08
N ARG A 6 1.55 3.10 -5.50
CA ARG A 6 2.75 3.65 -6.13
C ARG A 6 3.98 3.08 -5.43
N ILE A 7 4.93 2.63 -6.22
CA ILE A 7 6.17 2.07 -5.69
C ILE A 7 7.33 2.89 -6.22
N THR A 8 8.18 3.33 -5.31
CA THR A 8 9.41 4.05 -5.66
C THR A 8 10.58 3.39 -4.97
N GLN A 9 11.75 3.53 -5.55
CA GLN A 9 12.98 3.04 -4.94
C GLN A 9 13.74 4.23 -4.37
N SER A 10 14.16 4.12 -3.12
CA SER A 10 14.93 5.17 -2.48
C SER A 10 16.40 5.10 -2.91
N ASP A 11 17.15 6.15 -2.59
CA ASP A 11 18.58 6.21 -2.90
C ASP A 11 19.36 5.10 -2.21
N ARG A 12 18.82 4.56 -1.13
CA ARG A 12 19.48 3.50 -0.37
C ARG A 12 19.19 2.11 -0.93
N GLY A 13 18.30 2.02 -1.92
CA GLY A 13 17.92 0.76 -2.50
C GLY A 13 16.63 0.15 -1.92
N ASP A 14 16.09 0.76 -0.87
CA ASP A 14 14.81 0.32 -0.31
C ASP A 14 13.67 0.66 -1.24
N PHE A 15 12.59 -0.08 -1.15
CA PHE A 15 11.38 0.23 -1.89
C PHE A 15 10.34 0.82 -0.93
N VAL A 16 9.67 1.86 -1.41
CA VAL A 16 8.61 2.53 -0.66
C VAL A 16 7.30 2.36 -1.43
N ALA A 17 6.30 1.83 -0.76
CA ALA A 17 4.98 1.65 -1.34
C ALA A 17 4.02 2.64 -0.68
N THR A 18 3.27 3.35 -1.50
CA THR A 18 2.29 4.32 -1.02
C THR A 18 0.95 4.08 -1.68
N CYS A 19 -0.11 4.45 -0.98
CA CYS A 19 -1.46 4.43 -1.54
C CYS A 19 -2.02 5.84 -1.48
N PRO A 20 -1.95 6.61 -2.59
CA PRO A 20 -2.43 7.99 -2.59
C PRO A 20 -3.90 8.13 -2.23
N SER A 21 -4.70 7.10 -2.48
CA SER A 21 -6.12 7.12 -2.14
C SER A 21 -6.37 7.09 -0.63
N LEU A 22 -5.39 6.63 0.14
CA LEU A 22 -5.51 6.53 1.59
C LEU A 22 -4.37 7.31 2.23
N PRO A 23 -4.61 8.55 2.64
CA PRO A 23 -3.56 9.40 3.22
C PRO A 23 -2.87 8.73 4.41
N GLY A 24 -1.56 8.76 4.45
CA GLY A 24 -0.79 8.17 5.52
C GLY A 24 -0.48 6.70 5.34
N CYS A 25 -1.00 6.06 4.30
CA CYS A 25 -0.73 4.66 4.01
C CYS A 25 0.60 4.54 3.24
N VAL A 26 1.68 4.39 3.97
CA VAL A 26 3.03 4.29 3.41
C VAL A 26 3.76 3.16 4.11
N THR A 27 4.40 2.31 3.32
CA THR A 27 5.23 1.23 3.87
C THR A 27 6.56 1.18 3.14
N ARG A 28 7.52 0.54 3.77
CA ARG A 28 8.87 0.40 3.23
C ARG A 28 9.31 -1.05 3.34
N GLY A 29 10.01 -1.54 2.34
CA GLY A 29 10.54 -2.89 2.34
C GLY A 29 11.87 -2.97 1.63
N GLU A 30 12.60 -4.06 1.84
CA GLU A 30 13.88 -4.29 1.18
C GLU A 30 13.69 -4.72 -0.27
N SER A 31 12.50 -5.19 -0.59
CA SER A 31 12.14 -5.57 -1.96
C SER A 31 10.79 -4.99 -2.31
N ARG A 32 10.51 -4.94 -3.61
CA ARG A 32 9.22 -4.48 -4.10
C ARG A 32 8.08 -5.33 -3.53
N GLU A 33 8.25 -6.64 -3.55
CA GLU A 33 7.24 -7.55 -3.06
C GLU A 33 6.96 -7.36 -1.57
N GLU A 34 8.01 -7.13 -0.80
CA GLU A 34 7.87 -6.89 0.62
C GLU A 34 7.12 -5.59 0.89
N ALA A 35 7.46 -4.52 0.19
CA ALA A 35 6.79 -3.24 0.34
C ALA A 35 5.30 -3.36 -0.01
N ILE A 36 4.97 -4.06 -1.08
CA ILE A 36 3.59 -4.27 -1.51
C ILE A 36 2.82 -5.09 -0.48
N SER A 37 3.44 -6.14 0.02
CA SER A 37 2.81 -7.01 1.01
C SER A 37 2.49 -6.24 2.30
N GLN A 38 3.43 -5.44 2.77
CA GLN A 38 3.21 -4.62 3.96
C GLN A 38 2.15 -3.57 3.72
N LEU A 39 2.13 -2.99 2.53
CA LEU A 39 1.11 -1.99 2.21
C LEU A 39 -0.29 -2.62 2.20
N GLY A 40 -0.41 -3.84 1.70
CA GLY A 40 -1.68 -4.55 1.72
C GLY A 40 -2.23 -4.71 3.13
N GLU A 41 -1.37 -5.04 4.08
CA GLU A 41 -1.78 -5.15 5.47
C GLU A 41 -2.14 -3.79 6.06
N ALA A 42 -1.38 -2.75 5.71
CA ALA A 42 -1.66 -1.41 6.18
C ALA A 42 -3.01 -0.91 5.67
N ILE A 43 -3.33 -1.21 4.41
CA ILE A 43 -4.61 -0.83 3.82
C ILE A 43 -5.77 -1.50 4.57
N ARG A 44 -5.64 -2.78 4.86
CA ARG A 44 -6.68 -3.50 5.59
C ARG A 44 -6.90 -2.91 6.98
N GLY A 45 -5.81 -2.59 7.67
CA GLY A 45 -5.90 -1.96 8.99
C GLY A 45 -6.52 -0.58 8.91
N TYR A 46 -6.17 0.19 7.89
CA TYR A 46 -6.73 1.51 7.69
C TYR A 46 -8.25 1.45 7.49
N ILE A 47 -8.71 0.57 6.61
CA ILE A 47 -10.13 0.42 6.33
C ILE A 47 -10.88 -0.04 7.56
N ALA A 48 -10.33 -0.98 8.31
CA ALA A 48 -10.96 -1.48 9.53
C ALA A 48 -11.05 -0.39 10.60
N ALA A 49 -10.08 0.52 10.65
CA ALA A 49 -10.05 1.58 11.66
C ALA A 49 -11.06 2.69 11.38
N ILE A 50 -11.36 2.98 10.11
CA ILE A 50 -12.21 4.12 9.76
C ILE A 50 -13.69 3.75 9.63
N GLY A 51 -14.05 2.48 9.70
CA GLY A 51 -15.45 2.11 9.56
C GLY A 51 -15.70 0.65 9.81
N ASP A 52 -16.98 0.32 9.87
CA ASP A 52 -17.42 -1.07 10.05
C ASP A 52 -17.45 -1.82 8.72
N PHE A 53 -17.08 -1.15 7.65
CA PHE A 53 -17.13 -1.72 6.32
C PHE A 53 -15.79 -2.35 5.96
N VAL A 54 -15.83 -3.64 5.69
CA VAL A 54 -14.67 -4.37 5.17
C VAL A 54 -15.08 -4.86 3.79
N PRO A 55 -14.48 -4.33 2.71
CA PRO A 55 -14.84 -4.75 1.37
C PRO A 55 -14.48 -6.22 1.16
N GLU A 56 -15.33 -6.92 0.41
CA GLU A 56 -15.08 -8.32 0.10
C GLU A 56 -13.81 -8.50 -0.72
N ARG A 57 -13.47 -7.48 -1.50
CA ARG A 57 -12.32 -7.54 -2.39
C ARG A 57 -11.62 -6.19 -2.42
N VAL A 58 -10.32 -6.22 -2.21
CA VAL A 58 -9.46 -5.07 -2.36
C VAL A 58 -8.48 -5.38 -3.49
N GLU A 59 -8.54 -4.61 -4.56
CA GLU A 59 -7.62 -4.77 -5.69
C GLU A 59 -6.60 -3.65 -5.66
N GLN A 60 -5.35 -4.01 -5.86
CA GLN A 60 -4.24 -3.07 -5.87
C GLN A 60 -3.63 -3.02 -7.26
N TYR A 61 -3.42 -1.81 -7.76
CA TYR A 61 -2.70 -1.58 -8.99
C TYR A 61 -1.34 -0.98 -8.65
N CYS A 62 -0.28 -1.62 -9.11
CA CYS A 62 1.06 -1.14 -8.85
C CYS A 62 1.51 -0.22 -9.98
N VAL A 63 1.88 0.99 -9.62
CA VAL A 63 2.42 1.97 -10.56
C VAL A 63 3.81 2.35 -10.05
N GLU A 64 4.81 2.21 -10.89
CA GLU A 64 6.17 2.61 -10.54
C GLU A 64 6.43 4.03 -10.99
N ALA A 65 7.00 4.78 -10.10
CA ALA A 65 7.39 6.15 -10.40
C ALA A 65 8.91 6.25 -10.56
#